data_6f70f6c936f1d537bdbd1ad03b4b7b22
#
_entry.id   6f70f6c936f1d537bdbd1ad03b4b7b22
#
_cell.length_a   1.000
_cell.length_b   1.000
_cell.length_c   1.000
_cell.angle_alpha   90.00
_cell.angle_beta   90.00
_cell.angle_gamma   90.00
#
_symmetry.space_group_name_H-M   'P 1'
#
loop_
_entity.id
_entity.type
_entity.pdbx_description
1 polymer ?
#
loop_
_entity_poly.entity_id
_entity_poly.type
_entity_poly.pdbx_seq_one_letter_code
_entity_poly.pdbx_strand_id
1 'polypeptide(L)'
;MKPARTDWDSYYARPYRTASLTRKYTASVLVDLLRNHGGVGAAILEFGGANSCFIEQILDEIAPARYDIVDNNQLGLDLLKCRYPRDQRVSVIRGDVLSMHEPERLYDIVFSVGLIEHFDPAGTARAVAAHFSYLRPGGTAIITFPTPTWLYRAVRGLAEATNNWIFHDERPLRLAEFESAIANLGRVESARILWPLILTQYCVVVRKFP
;
A
#
# COMPACT_ATOMS: atom_id res chain seq x y z
N MET A 1 21.49 -12.64 14.12
CA MET A 1 20.28 -12.06 14.76
C MET A 1 19.25 -11.81 13.68
N LYS A 2 18.00 -12.23 13.88
CA LYS A 2 16.92 -11.79 12.98
C LYS A 2 16.77 -10.27 13.12
N PRO A 3 16.58 -9.51 12.02
CA PRO A 3 16.31 -8.08 12.13
C PRO A 3 15.10 -7.85 13.02
N ALA A 4 15.11 -6.77 13.79
CA ALA A 4 13.96 -6.36 14.59
C ALA A 4 12.78 -6.15 13.62
N ARG A 5 11.58 -6.61 14.00
CA ARG A 5 10.37 -6.34 13.22
C ARG A 5 9.75 -5.02 13.63
N THR A 6 9.07 -4.37 12.71
CA THR A 6 8.25 -3.19 12.98
C THR A 6 7.15 -3.54 13.98
N ASP A 7 7.01 -2.73 15.03
CA ASP A 7 5.91 -2.84 16.00
C ASP A 7 4.67 -2.10 15.45
N TRP A 8 3.86 -2.82 14.67
CA TRP A 8 2.66 -2.28 14.05
C TRP A 8 1.58 -1.89 15.06
N ASP A 9 1.48 -2.58 16.20
CA ASP A 9 0.50 -2.24 17.23
C ASP A 9 0.79 -0.86 17.82
N SER A 10 2.06 -0.61 18.17
CA SER A 10 2.50 0.72 18.64
C SER A 10 2.30 1.80 17.57
N TYR A 11 2.57 1.48 16.30
CA TYR A 11 2.39 2.41 15.18
C TYR A 11 0.92 2.80 14.98
N TYR A 12 0.01 1.83 14.98
CA TYR A 12 -1.43 2.09 14.78
C TYR A 12 -2.09 2.74 16.00
N ALA A 13 -1.63 2.42 17.22
CA ALA A 13 -2.13 3.05 18.44
C ALA A 13 -1.77 4.54 18.52
N ARG A 14 -0.63 4.95 17.97
CA ARG A 14 -0.12 6.34 18.05
C ARG A 14 0.50 6.79 16.72
N PRO A 15 -0.31 7.06 15.69
CA PRO A 15 0.23 7.47 14.40
C PRO A 15 0.96 8.81 14.49
N TYR A 16 2.14 8.90 13.89
CA TYR A 16 2.98 10.10 13.94
C TYR A 16 2.27 11.33 13.35
N ARG A 17 2.18 12.40 14.13
CA ARG A 17 1.60 13.67 13.68
C ARG A 17 2.41 14.34 12.57
N THR A 18 3.73 14.16 12.57
CA THR A 18 4.64 14.70 11.54
C THR A 18 4.40 14.11 10.15
N ALA A 19 3.84 12.91 10.06
CA ALA A 19 3.48 12.27 8.80
C ALA A 19 2.14 12.79 8.19
N SER A 20 1.48 13.76 8.82
CA SER A 20 0.15 14.21 8.36
C SER A 20 0.19 14.90 6.98
N LEU A 21 1.21 15.71 6.70
CA LEU A 21 1.36 16.39 5.41
C LEU A 21 1.70 15.41 4.29
N THR A 22 2.64 14.48 4.56
CA THR A 22 3.01 13.46 3.58
C THR A 22 1.84 12.55 3.24
N ARG A 23 1.05 12.16 4.24
CA ARG A 23 -0.16 11.36 4.05
C ARG A 23 -1.22 12.07 3.22
N LYS A 24 -1.46 13.37 3.48
CA LYS A 24 -2.43 14.16 2.70
C LYS A 24 -2.02 14.26 1.23
N TYR A 25 -0.75 14.50 0.96
CA TYR A 25 -0.26 14.54 -0.41
C TYR A 25 -0.35 13.16 -1.09
N THR A 26 0.09 12.09 -0.41
CA THR A 26 -0.05 10.73 -0.93
C THR A 26 -1.52 10.38 -1.18
N ALA A 27 -2.42 10.76 -0.27
CA ALA A 27 -3.85 10.57 -0.43
C ALA A 27 -4.40 11.29 -1.67
N SER A 28 -4.03 12.57 -1.88
CA SER A 28 -4.45 13.32 -3.08
C SER A 28 -3.99 12.65 -4.37
N VAL A 29 -2.71 12.23 -4.44
CA VAL A 29 -2.20 11.53 -5.62
C VAL A 29 -2.90 10.18 -5.81
N LEU A 30 -3.10 9.41 -4.73
CA LEU A 30 -3.78 8.13 -4.78
C LEU A 30 -5.22 8.28 -5.28
N VAL A 31 -5.98 9.23 -4.75
CA VAL A 31 -7.37 9.49 -5.15
C VAL A 31 -7.45 9.89 -6.63
N ASP A 32 -6.55 10.74 -7.11
CA ASP A 32 -6.49 11.09 -8.53
C ASP A 32 -6.22 9.85 -9.42
N LEU A 33 -5.33 8.96 -8.99
CA LEU A 33 -5.07 7.72 -9.70
C LEU A 33 -6.27 6.78 -9.67
N LEU A 34 -6.92 6.63 -8.52
CA LEU A 34 -8.15 5.82 -8.39
C LEU A 34 -9.26 6.34 -9.31
N ARG A 35 -9.44 7.66 -9.36
CA ARG A 35 -10.42 8.29 -10.25
C ARG A 35 -10.13 8.03 -11.73
N ASN A 36 -8.88 8.13 -12.13
CA ASN A 36 -8.46 7.98 -13.52
C ASN A 36 -8.48 6.51 -14.01
N HIS A 37 -8.34 5.54 -13.12
CA HIS A 37 -8.21 4.13 -13.48
C HIS A 37 -9.42 3.26 -13.12
N GLY A 38 -10.22 3.64 -12.13
CA GLY A 38 -11.40 2.91 -11.70
C GLY A 38 -12.69 3.66 -11.95
N GLY A 39 -12.70 4.94 -11.60
CA GLY A 39 -13.89 5.78 -11.67
C GLY A 39 -14.93 5.46 -10.58
N VAL A 40 -16.10 6.09 -10.71
CA VAL A 40 -17.23 5.92 -9.80
C VAL A 40 -17.76 4.49 -9.87
N GLY A 41 -18.06 3.90 -8.72
CA GLY A 41 -18.61 2.54 -8.65
C GLY A 41 -17.58 1.41 -8.78
N ALA A 42 -16.29 1.72 -8.81
CA ALA A 42 -15.25 0.70 -8.88
C ALA A 42 -15.24 -0.21 -7.64
N ALA A 43 -14.87 -1.48 -7.82
CA ALA A 43 -14.51 -2.39 -6.76
C ALA A 43 -13.02 -2.24 -6.44
N ILE A 44 -12.69 -1.86 -5.21
CA ILE A 44 -11.35 -1.52 -4.76
C ILE A 44 -10.90 -2.45 -3.65
N LEU A 45 -9.64 -2.91 -3.70
CA LEU A 45 -8.99 -3.65 -2.62
C LEU A 45 -7.72 -2.92 -2.17
N GLU A 46 -7.58 -2.71 -0.87
CA GLU A 46 -6.35 -2.21 -0.23
C GLU A 46 -5.67 -3.35 0.54
N PHE A 47 -4.41 -3.63 0.22
CA PHE A 47 -3.55 -4.48 1.02
C PHE A 47 -2.68 -3.65 1.99
N GLY A 48 -2.59 -4.11 3.24
CA GLY A 48 -1.81 -3.40 4.27
C GLY A 48 -2.49 -2.13 4.78
N GLY A 49 -3.83 -2.08 4.72
CA GLY A 49 -4.61 -0.89 5.03
C GLY A 49 -5.10 -0.81 6.49
N ALA A 50 -4.52 -1.54 7.44
CA ALA A 50 -4.90 -1.42 8.84
C ALA A 50 -4.76 0.04 9.31
N ASN A 51 -5.83 0.60 9.87
CA ASN A 51 -5.95 2.02 10.23
C ASN A 51 -5.67 3.00 9.06
N SER A 52 -6.03 2.62 7.84
CA SER A 52 -5.84 3.43 6.63
C SER A 52 -6.39 4.85 6.83
N CYS A 53 -5.61 5.83 6.39
CA CYS A 53 -5.99 7.24 6.40
C CYS A 53 -6.61 7.70 5.07
N PHE A 54 -6.77 6.80 4.10
CA PHE A 54 -7.26 7.12 2.75
C PHE A 54 -8.76 6.89 2.60
N ILE A 55 -9.38 6.11 3.48
CA ILE A 55 -10.75 5.60 3.33
C ILE A 55 -11.75 6.74 3.15
N GLU A 56 -11.73 7.75 4.03
CA GLU A 56 -12.69 8.85 3.99
C GLU A 56 -12.67 9.55 2.64
N GLN A 57 -11.49 9.92 2.18
CA GLN A 57 -11.34 10.60 0.89
C GLN A 57 -11.70 9.70 -0.30
N ILE A 58 -11.40 8.40 -0.24
CA ILE A 58 -11.81 7.43 -1.27
C ILE A 58 -13.34 7.28 -1.31
N LEU A 59 -13.99 7.16 -0.15
CA LEU A 59 -15.44 7.03 -0.08
C LEU A 59 -16.17 8.27 -0.60
N ASP A 60 -15.64 9.46 -0.31
CA ASP A 60 -16.24 10.73 -0.70
C ASP A 60 -16.00 11.08 -2.16
N GLU A 61 -14.77 10.88 -2.66
CA GLU A 61 -14.39 11.37 -3.98
C GLU A 61 -14.49 10.32 -5.10
N ILE A 62 -14.35 9.03 -4.77
CA ILE A 62 -14.44 7.93 -5.75
C ILE A 62 -15.81 7.27 -5.70
N ALA A 63 -16.47 7.28 -4.54
CA ALA A 63 -17.77 6.60 -4.33
C ALA A 63 -17.72 5.14 -4.85
N PRO A 64 -16.81 4.29 -4.36
CA PRO A 64 -16.68 2.92 -4.83
C PRO A 64 -17.95 2.12 -4.54
N ALA A 65 -18.29 1.16 -5.41
CA ALA A 65 -19.35 0.19 -5.11
C ALA A 65 -18.93 -0.72 -3.96
N ARG A 66 -17.62 -0.96 -3.83
CA ARG A 66 -17.04 -1.80 -2.77
C ARG A 66 -15.60 -1.39 -2.50
N TYR A 67 -15.25 -1.35 -1.23
CA TYR A 67 -13.89 -1.09 -0.76
C TYR A 67 -13.52 -2.09 0.32
N ASP A 68 -12.71 -3.08 -0.04
CA ASP A 68 -12.22 -4.08 0.88
C ASP A 68 -10.81 -3.74 1.35
N ILE A 69 -10.55 -3.95 2.63
CA ILE A 69 -9.27 -3.67 3.26
C ILE A 69 -8.77 -4.96 3.91
N VAL A 70 -7.60 -5.41 3.49
CA VAL A 70 -6.95 -6.60 4.00
C VAL A 70 -5.69 -6.24 4.75
N ASP A 71 -5.57 -6.72 5.98
CA ASP A 71 -4.36 -6.60 6.79
C ASP A 71 -4.23 -7.77 7.76
N ASN A 72 -3.03 -8.06 8.24
CA ASN A 72 -2.80 -9.07 9.25
C ASN A 72 -2.83 -8.52 10.69
N ASN A 73 -2.80 -7.18 10.86
CA ASN A 73 -2.79 -6.53 12.16
C ASN A 73 -4.21 -6.35 12.72
N GLN A 74 -4.52 -7.10 13.77
CA GLN A 74 -5.86 -7.09 14.37
C GLN A 74 -6.24 -5.75 14.99
N LEU A 75 -5.31 -5.10 15.71
CA LEU A 75 -5.59 -3.81 16.35
C LEU A 75 -5.98 -2.73 15.33
N GLY A 76 -5.22 -2.61 14.24
CA GLY A 76 -5.51 -1.64 13.19
C GLY A 76 -6.84 -1.91 12.49
N LEU A 77 -7.18 -3.18 12.25
CA LEU A 77 -8.47 -3.58 11.68
C LEU A 77 -9.64 -3.26 12.61
N ASP A 78 -9.48 -3.46 13.93
CA ASP A 78 -10.52 -3.14 14.91
C ASP A 78 -10.76 -1.63 15.01
N LEU A 79 -9.69 -0.81 14.90
CA LEU A 79 -9.80 0.64 14.79
C LEU A 79 -10.61 1.07 13.56
N LEU A 80 -10.42 0.41 12.42
CA LEU A 80 -11.22 0.67 11.21
C LEU A 80 -12.69 0.29 11.38
N LYS A 81 -12.97 -0.90 11.92
CA LYS A 81 -14.35 -1.33 12.20
C LYS A 81 -15.08 -0.37 13.12
N CYS A 82 -14.40 0.17 14.14
CA CYS A 82 -14.97 1.19 15.03
C CYS A 82 -15.23 2.52 14.30
N ARG A 83 -14.42 2.88 13.31
CA ARG A 83 -14.54 4.14 12.56
C ARG A 83 -15.63 4.08 11.50
N TYR A 84 -15.81 2.94 10.84
CA TYR A 84 -16.78 2.74 9.74
C TYR A 84 -17.78 1.60 10.01
N PRO A 85 -18.50 1.61 11.14
CA PRO A 85 -19.30 0.46 11.58
C PRO A 85 -20.56 0.23 10.74
N ARG A 86 -20.97 1.19 9.92
CA ARG A 86 -22.23 1.16 9.16
C ARG A 86 -22.09 1.40 7.67
N ASP A 87 -20.90 1.65 7.17
CA ASP A 87 -20.72 1.84 5.73
C ASP A 87 -20.66 0.48 5.04
N GLN A 88 -21.73 0.12 4.35
CA GLN A 88 -21.86 -1.17 3.66
C GLN A 88 -20.88 -1.35 2.51
N ARG A 89 -20.26 -0.26 2.04
CA ARG A 89 -19.23 -0.33 0.99
C ARG A 89 -17.89 -0.83 1.53
N VAL A 90 -17.65 -0.69 2.83
CA VAL A 90 -16.36 -1.00 3.48
C VAL A 90 -16.40 -2.39 4.11
N SER A 91 -15.48 -3.26 3.71
CA SER A 91 -15.24 -4.55 4.35
C SER A 91 -13.83 -4.60 4.91
N VAL A 92 -13.70 -5.01 6.16
CA VAL A 92 -12.42 -5.13 6.86
C VAL A 92 -12.12 -6.61 7.10
N ILE A 93 -11.09 -7.11 6.43
CA ILE A 93 -10.75 -8.52 6.32
C ILE A 93 -9.38 -8.77 6.96
N ARG A 94 -9.30 -9.73 7.87
CA ARG A 94 -8.01 -10.20 8.38
C ARG A 94 -7.40 -11.19 7.41
N GLY A 95 -6.20 -10.88 6.92
CA GLY A 95 -5.47 -11.76 5.99
C GLY A 95 -4.01 -11.35 5.87
N ASP A 96 -3.17 -12.29 5.51
CA ASP A 96 -1.76 -12.07 5.19
C ASP A 96 -1.59 -12.14 3.67
N VAL A 97 -1.14 -11.05 3.07
CA VAL A 97 -0.93 -10.93 1.62
C VAL A 97 -0.04 -12.04 1.04
N LEU A 98 0.86 -12.62 1.86
CA LEU A 98 1.74 -13.72 1.44
C LEU A 98 1.08 -15.09 1.42
N SER A 99 -0.07 -15.25 2.08
CA SER A 99 -0.78 -16.53 2.24
C SER A 99 -2.26 -16.45 1.87
N MET A 100 -2.66 -15.40 1.15
CA MET A 100 -4.03 -15.29 0.65
C MET A 100 -4.36 -16.41 -0.32
N HIS A 101 -5.56 -16.96 -0.18
CA HIS A 101 -6.11 -17.97 -1.10
C HIS A 101 -6.56 -17.32 -2.42
N GLU A 102 -6.95 -18.16 -3.38
CA GLU A 102 -7.56 -17.65 -4.61
C GLU A 102 -8.77 -16.77 -4.30
N PRO A 103 -8.88 -15.62 -4.98
CA PRO A 103 -9.94 -14.66 -4.67
C PRO A 103 -11.31 -15.20 -5.11
N GLU A 104 -12.27 -15.16 -4.20
CA GLU A 104 -13.68 -15.39 -4.55
C GLU A 104 -14.23 -14.28 -5.47
N ARG A 105 -13.59 -13.12 -5.49
CA ARG A 105 -14.01 -11.93 -6.23
C ARG A 105 -12.81 -11.18 -6.76
N LEU A 106 -12.99 -10.57 -7.93
CA LEU A 106 -11.97 -9.74 -8.56
C LEU A 106 -12.32 -8.25 -8.45
N TYR A 107 -11.29 -7.43 -8.47
CA TYR A 107 -11.38 -5.98 -8.28
C TYR A 107 -10.95 -5.24 -9.54
N ASP A 108 -11.47 -4.02 -9.68
CA ASP A 108 -11.07 -3.07 -10.72
C ASP A 108 -9.68 -2.52 -10.40
N ILE A 109 -9.47 -2.20 -9.12
CA ILE A 109 -8.21 -1.69 -8.60
C ILE A 109 -7.80 -2.45 -7.35
N VAL A 110 -6.52 -2.82 -7.30
CA VAL A 110 -5.86 -3.31 -6.08
C VAL A 110 -4.69 -2.39 -5.78
N PHE A 111 -4.61 -1.88 -4.56
CA PHE A 111 -3.50 -1.01 -4.20
C PHE A 111 -2.89 -1.33 -2.83
N SER A 112 -1.67 -0.84 -2.62
CA SER A 112 -1.01 -0.82 -1.32
C SER A 112 -0.09 0.40 -1.20
N VAL A 113 0.04 0.90 0.03
CA VAL A 113 0.91 2.04 0.34
C VAL A 113 1.88 1.64 1.44
N GLY A 114 3.16 1.44 1.09
CA GLY A 114 4.17 1.10 2.06
C GLY A 114 4.01 -0.32 2.63
N LEU A 115 3.85 -1.34 1.78
CA LEU A 115 3.65 -2.73 2.19
C LEU A 115 4.75 -3.67 1.72
N ILE A 116 5.08 -3.64 0.42
CA ILE A 116 5.89 -4.68 -0.22
C ILE A 116 7.37 -4.66 0.19
N GLU A 117 7.83 -3.56 0.72
CA GLU A 117 9.19 -3.34 1.23
C GLU A 117 9.46 -4.03 2.57
N HIS A 118 8.43 -4.47 3.28
CA HIS A 118 8.55 -5.17 4.57
C HIS A 118 8.85 -6.67 4.42
N PHE A 119 9.02 -7.13 3.20
CA PHE A 119 9.33 -8.53 2.89
C PHE A 119 10.74 -8.70 2.32
N ASP A 120 11.27 -9.92 2.43
CA ASP A 120 12.44 -10.32 1.67
C ASP A 120 12.15 -10.32 0.15
N PRO A 121 13.14 -10.42 -0.74
CA PRO A 121 12.89 -10.35 -2.18
C PRO A 121 11.86 -11.36 -2.69
N ALA A 122 11.86 -12.57 -2.16
CA ALA A 122 10.87 -13.61 -2.54
C ALA A 122 9.47 -13.27 -2.02
N GLY A 123 9.37 -12.75 -0.79
CA GLY A 123 8.13 -12.25 -0.21
C GLY A 123 7.59 -11.04 -0.96
N THR A 124 8.46 -10.09 -1.35
CA THR A 124 8.09 -8.95 -2.19
C THR A 124 7.46 -9.41 -3.51
N ALA A 125 8.10 -10.36 -4.21
CA ALA A 125 7.56 -10.90 -5.45
C ALA A 125 6.19 -11.57 -5.25
N ARG A 126 6.01 -12.34 -4.15
CA ARG A 126 4.72 -12.95 -3.82
C ARG A 126 3.66 -11.90 -3.48
N ALA A 127 4.00 -10.89 -2.68
CA ALA A 127 3.08 -9.81 -2.35
C ALA A 127 2.64 -9.04 -3.60
N VAL A 128 3.58 -8.75 -4.51
CA VAL A 128 3.26 -8.15 -5.82
C VAL A 128 2.33 -9.09 -6.61
N ALA A 129 2.64 -10.38 -6.75
CA ALA A 129 1.79 -11.33 -7.46
C ALA A 129 0.37 -11.42 -6.85
N ALA A 130 0.24 -11.32 -5.53
CA ALA A 130 -1.06 -11.27 -4.87
C ALA A 130 -1.92 -10.10 -5.34
N HIS A 131 -1.36 -8.90 -5.55
CA HIS A 131 -2.12 -7.78 -6.11
C HIS A 131 -2.75 -8.15 -7.45
N PHE A 132 -1.99 -8.83 -8.32
CA PHE A 132 -2.48 -9.21 -9.65
C PHE A 132 -3.45 -10.38 -9.63
N SER A 133 -3.35 -11.32 -8.68
CA SER A 133 -4.32 -12.42 -8.57
C SER A 133 -5.72 -11.89 -8.24
N TYR A 134 -5.82 -10.81 -7.45
CA TYR A 134 -7.09 -10.18 -7.09
C TYR A 134 -7.63 -9.19 -8.13
N LEU A 135 -6.86 -8.82 -9.15
CA LEU A 135 -7.33 -7.97 -10.24
C LEU A 135 -8.07 -8.76 -11.31
N ARG A 136 -9.15 -8.20 -11.81
CA ARG A 136 -9.77 -8.65 -13.07
C ARG A 136 -8.77 -8.47 -14.23
N PRO A 137 -8.93 -9.21 -15.35
CA PRO A 137 -8.20 -8.92 -16.58
C PRO A 137 -8.34 -7.44 -16.96
N GLY A 138 -7.24 -6.76 -17.29
CA GLY A 138 -7.23 -5.32 -17.56
C GLY A 138 -7.49 -4.41 -16.35
N GLY A 139 -7.52 -4.95 -15.14
CA GLY A 139 -7.57 -4.16 -13.90
C GLY A 139 -6.24 -3.46 -13.59
N THR A 140 -6.23 -2.56 -12.61
CA THR A 140 -5.08 -1.71 -12.30
C THR A 140 -4.52 -1.98 -10.91
N ALA A 141 -3.22 -2.27 -10.81
CA ALA A 141 -2.48 -2.24 -9.56
C ALA A 141 -1.86 -0.85 -9.34
N ILE A 142 -1.98 -0.30 -8.12
CA ILE A 142 -1.31 0.93 -7.70
C ILE A 142 -0.48 0.60 -6.45
N ILE A 143 0.84 0.59 -6.59
CA ILE A 143 1.73 0.14 -5.52
C ILE A 143 2.74 1.24 -5.20
N THR A 144 2.83 1.61 -3.91
CA THR A 144 3.85 2.55 -3.45
C THR A 144 4.86 1.86 -2.55
N PHE A 145 6.12 2.23 -2.71
CA PHE A 145 7.22 1.72 -1.90
C PHE A 145 8.38 2.72 -1.82
N PRO A 146 9.15 2.75 -0.72
CA PRO A 146 10.33 3.59 -0.59
C PRO A 146 11.44 3.13 -1.55
N THR A 147 12.21 4.10 -2.06
CA THR A 147 13.34 3.83 -2.95
C THR A 147 14.63 4.40 -2.40
N PRO A 148 15.79 3.68 -2.55
CA PRO A 148 17.03 4.00 -1.89
C PRO A 148 17.81 5.13 -2.57
N THR A 149 17.23 6.34 -2.68
CA THR A 149 17.96 7.54 -3.10
C THR A 149 19.05 7.90 -2.07
N TRP A 150 20.00 8.72 -2.47
CA TRP A 150 21.05 9.16 -1.53
C TRP A 150 20.46 9.92 -0.33
N LEU A 151 19.46 10.76 -0.57
CA LEU A 151 18.80 11.55 0.47
C LEU A 151 17.98 10.66 1.41
N TYR A 152 17.21 9.68 0.87
CA TYR A 152 16.53 8.69 1.67
C TYR A 152 17.50 7.96 2.61
N ARG A 153 18.65 7.50 2.09
CA ARG A 153 19.67 6.81 2.89
C ARG A 153 20.25 7.70 4.00
N ALA A 154 20.52 8.99 3.69
CA ALA A 154 21.04 9.94 4.67
C ALA A 154 20.03 10.21 5.80
N VAL A 155 18.76 10.47 5.45
CA VAL A 155 17.69 10.72 6.43
C VAL A 155 17.44 9.48 7.28
N ARG A 156 17.35 8.30 6.67
CA ARG A 156 17.17 7.04 7.37
C ARG A 156 18.34 6.76 8.30
N GLY A 157 19.59 6.89 7.83
CA GLY A 157 20.77 6.67 8.66
C GLY A 157 20.82 7.60 9.88
N LEU A 158 20.41 8.86 9.72
CA LEU A 158 20.29 9.79 10.85
C LEU A 158 19.20 9.35 11.84
N ALA A 159 18.03 8.94 11.33
CA ALA A 159 16.93 8.46 12.16
C ALA A 159 17.29 7.15 12.90
N GLU A 160 18.01 6.23 12.25
CA GLU A 160 18.54 5.01 12.88
C GLU A 160 19.58 5.34 13.98
N ALA A 161 20.51 6.26 13.72
CA ALA A 161 21.53 6.69 14.69
C ALA A 161 20.93 7.38 15.93
N THR A 162 19.76 8.00 15.79
CA THR A 162 19.04 8.68 16.89
C THR A 162 17.92 7.84 17.49
N ASN A 163 17.81 6.53 17.14
CA ASN A 163 16.73 5.63 17.56
C ASN A 163 15.30 6.15 17.25
N ASN A 164 15.16 6.96 16.21
CA ASN A 164 13.88 7.49 15.76
C ASN A 164 13.31 6.72 14.55
N TRP A 165 14.04 5.72 14.00
CA TRP A 165 13.55 4.88 12.93
C TRP A 165 12.79 3.69 13.48
N ILE A 166 11.54 3.53 13.06
CA ILE A 166 10.65 2.50 13.61
C ILE A 166 10.40 1.33 12.65
N PHE A 167 10.65 1.51 11.35
CA PHE A 167 10.42 0.50 10.33
C PHE A 167 11.68 -0.37 10.14
N HIS A 168 12.00 -1.17 11.16
CA HIS A 168 13.25 -1.93 11.22
C HIS A 168 13.38 -3.00 10.12
N ASP A 169 12.28 -3.51 9.61
CA ASP A 169 12.21 -4.52 8.56
C ASP A 169 11.96 -3.91 7.15
N GLU A 170 11.89 -2.58 7.05
CA GLU A 170 11.74 -1.90 5.77
C GLU A 170 13.00 -2.05 4.91
N ARG A 171 12.83 -2.51 3.69
CA ARG A 171 13.86 -2.69 2.68
C ARG A 171 13.50 -1.86 1.44
N PRO A 172 14.04 -0.65 1.27
CA PRO A 172 13.69 0.18 0.12
C PRO A 172 14.04 -0.50 -1.20
N LEU A 173 13.11 -0.49 -2.15
CA LEU A 173 13.23 -1.20 -3.42
C LEU A 173 13.70 -0.28 -4.56
N ARG A 174 14.45 -0.85 -5.49
CA ARG A 174 14.73 -0.20 -6.78
C ARG A 174 13.57 -0.47 -7.74
N LEU A 175 13.29 0.49 -8.62
CA LEU A 175 12.24 0.31 -9.63
C LEU A 175 12.46 -0.94 -10.49
N ALA A 176 13.71 -1.23 -10.89
CA ALA A 176 14.05 -2.41 -11.67
C ALA A 176 13.71 -3.75 -10.96
N GLU A 177 13.82 -3.80 -9.63
CA GLU A 177 13.40 -4.98 -8.85
C GLU A 177 11.89 -5.17 -8.93
N PHE A 178 11.13 -4.09 -8.78
CA PHE A 178 9.68 -4.12 -8.93
C PHE A 178 9.25 -4.50 -10.35
N GLU A 179 9.88 -3.89 -11.38
CA GLU A 179 9.62 -4.22 -12.79
C GLU A 179 9.88 -5.70 -13.10
N SER A 180 10.93 -6.27 -12.52
CA SER A 180 11.19 -7.71 -12.65
C SER A 180 10.09 -8.56 -12.03
N ALA A 181 9.52 -8.15 -10.91
CA ALA A 181 8.44 -8.87 -10.23
C ALA A 181 7.11 -8.84 -11.01
N ILE A 182 6.87 -7.82 -11.83
CA ILE A 182 5.63 -7.68 -12.62
C ILE A 182 5.77 -8.11 -14.09
N ALA A 183 6.95 -8.53 -14.56
CA ALA A 183 7.25 -8.72 -15.98
C ALA A 183 6.23 -9.58 -16.75
N ASN A 184 5.66 -10.60 -16.10
CA ASN A 184 4.66 -11.49 -16.69
C ASN A 184 3.23 -11.22 -16.18
N LEU A 185 3.01 -10.16 -15.39
CA LEU A 185 1.74 -9.88 -14.72
C LEU A 185 1.02 -8.68 -15.33
N GLY A 186 1.76 -7.68 -15.81
CA GLY A 186 1.18 -6.46 -16.31
C GLY A 186 2.20 -5.52 -16.95
N ARG A 187 1.70 -4.40 -17.45
CA ARG A 187 2.49 -3.33 -18.07
C ARG A 187 2.47 -2.08 -17.19
N VAL A 188 3.63 -1.52 -16.90
CA VAL A 188 3.74 -0.21 -16.24
C VAL A 188 3.12 0.87 -17.12
N GLU A 189 2.12 1.58 -16.61
CA GLU A 189 1.51 2.75 -17.25
C GLU A 189 2.17 4.04 -16.77
N SER A 190 2.53 4.10 -15.49
CA SER A 190 3.29 5.23 -14.96
C SER A 190 4.10 4.83 -13.72
N ALA A 191 5.25 5.48 -13.54
CA ALA A 191 6.05 5.40 -12.33
C ALA A 191 6.44 6.82 -11.92
N ARG A 192 6.03 7.24 -10.72
CA ARG A 192 6.24 8.61 -10.22
C ARG A 192 6.93 8.56 -8.87
N ILE A 193 7.80 9.53 -8.63
CA ILE A 193 8.36 9.78 -7.30
C ILE A 193 7.40 10.71 -6.57
N LEU A 194 6.82 10.25 -5.45
CA LEU A 194 5.88 11.01 -4.66
C LEU A 194 6.56 12.10 -3.80
N TRP A 195 7.67 11.77 -3.19
CA TRP A 195 8.41 12.67 -2.32
C TRP A 195 9.87 12.73 -2.75
N PRO A 196 10.27 13.75 -3.53
CA PRO A 196 11.67 13.81 -4.00
C PRO A 196 12.66 14.27 -2.92
N LEU A 197 12.21 14.82 -1.80
CA LEU A 197 13.08 15.56 -0.88
C LEU A 197 13.48 14.84 0.41
N ILE A 198 12.70 13.92 0.98
CA ILE A 198 13.06 13.33 2.28
C ILE A 198 12.91 11.80 2.29
N LEU A 199 11.72 11.28 2.26
CA LEU A 199 11.45 9.84 2.26
C LEU A 199 10.91 9.44 0.89
N THR A 200 11.80 9.36 -0.08
CA THR A 200 11.48 9.14 -1.48
C THR A 200 10.72 7.82 -1.67
N GLN A 201 9.53 7.91 -2.23
CA GLN A 201 8.69 6.76 -2.57
C GLN A 201 8.35 6.77 -4.06
N TYR A 202 8.38 5.62 -4.69
CA TYR A 202 7.71 5.42 -5.96
C TYR A 202 6.22 5.17 -5.73
N CYS A 203 5.41 5.67 -6.65
CA CYS A 203 4.05 5.22 -6.90
C CYS A 203 4.01 4.69 -8.32
N VAL A 204 3.77 3.40 -8.46
CA VAL A 204 3.76 2.73 -9.75
C VAL A 204 2.34 2.26 -10.07
N VAL A 205 1.88 2.58 -11.27
CA VAL A 205 0.59 2.14 -11.81
C VAL A 205 0.86 1.09 -12.87
N VAL A 206 0.24 -0.07 -12.72
CA VAL A 206 0.42 -1.22 -13.60
C VAL A 206 -0.92 -1.73 -14.08
N ARG A 207 -1.09 -1.87 -15.38
CA ARG A 207 -2.26 -2.52 -15.99
C ARG A 207 -2.01 -4.02 -16.08
N LYS A 208 -2.90 -4.83 -15.48
CA LYS A 208 -2.85 -6.29 -15.60
C LYS A 208 -3.06 -6.71 -17.05
N PHE A 209 -2.29 -7.69 -17.52
CA PHE A 209 -2.55 -8.30 -18.83
C PHE A 209 -3.93 -8.96 -18.90
N PRO A 210 -4.53 -9.04 -20.10
CA PRO A 210 -5.80 -9.73 -20.33
C PRO A 210 -5.79 -11.19 -19.88
#